data_cfc9c897f8936166960dbf4ea33d11d2
#
_entry.id   cfc9c897f8936166960dbf4ea33d11d2
#
_cell.length_a   1.000
_cell.length_b   1.000
_cell.length_c   1.000
_cell.angle_alpha   90.00
_cell.angle_beta   90.00
_cell.angle_gamma   90.00
#
_symmetry.space_group_name_H-M   'P 1'
#
loop_
_entity.id
_entity.type
_entity.pdbx_description
1 polymer ?
#
loop_
_entity_poly.entity_id
_entity_poly.type
_entity_poly.pdbx_seq_one_letter_code
_entity_poly.pdbx_strand_id
1 'polypeptide(L)'
;GGAVIMRAFILESCAALVWVMAAINLAFTVLLLRRYTRERSPILLCMGLIALGLFYDALVISLGGVLEGPLLAALSRMRFVSHGGLIPLLFPICAYGLRAGKPVLTGVWIFTALVMAAGVAEGFATVLELSRVGGITRYVSAETTPAWAETVGSLLSYGTVVPLIVCGVAVWIRDRTPTLFLSGFLMFAFSALGPATGNFDLIFFISMAGEICMVLCFHLYGVWASRKAART
;
A
#
# COMPACT_ATOMS: atom_id res chain seq x y z
N GLY A 1 -22.47 -13.98 -18.08
CA GLY A 1 -21.58 -15.14 -18.29
C GLY A 1 -20.15 -14.92 -17.80
N GLY A 2 -19.37 -14.05 -18.45
CA GLY A 2 -17.93 -13.90 -18.16
C GLY A 2 -17.58 -13.45 -16.76
N ALA A 3 -18.34 -12.50 -16.19
CA ALA A 3 -18.10 -11.99 -14.81
C ALA A 3 -18.29 -13.07 -13.74
N VAL A 4 -19.29 -13.96 -13.91
CA VAL A 4 -19.54 -15.08 -12.99
C VAL A 4 -18.41 -16.11 -13.06
N ILE A 5 -17.93 -16.42 -14.26
CA ILE A 5 -16.82 -17.37 -14.45
C ILE A 5 -15.54 -16.80 -13.85
N MET A 6 -15.26 -15.51 -14.07
CA MET A 6 -14.08 -14.84 -13.52
C MET A 6 -14.12 -14.82 -11.99
N ARG A 7 -15.28 -14.53 -11.38
CA ARG A 7 -15.45 -14.54 -9.92
C ARG A 7 -15.22 -15.93 -9.35
N ALA A 8 -15.78 -16.98 -9.97
CA ALA A 8 -15.59 -18.36 -9.54
C ALA A 8 -14.10 -18.74 -9.61
N PHE A 9 -13.41 -18.43 -10.72
CA PHE A 9 -11.99 -18.66 -10.87
C PHE A 9 -11.15 -17.95 -9.79
N ILE A 10 -11.45 -16.68 -9.49
CA ILE A 10 -10.74 -15.95 -8.44
C ILE A 10 -10.96 -16.61 -7.09
N LEU A 11 -12.19 -17.00 -6.73
CA LEU A 11 -12.48 -17.63 -5.44
C LEU A 11 -11.77 -18.99 -5.29
N GLU A 12 -11.69 -19.78 -6.35
CA GLU A 12 -11.01 -21.08 -6.34
C GLU A 12 -9.48 -20.94 -6.27
N SER A 13 -8.93 -19.92 -6.93
CA SER A 13 -7.49 -19.72 -7.05
C SER A 13 -6.93 -18.73 -6.01
N CYS A 14 -7.77 -18.09 -5.23
CA CYS A 14 -7.41 -16.94 -4.38
C CYS A 14 -6.24 -17.27 -3.46
N ALA A 15 -6.28 -18.41 -2.77
CA ALA A 15 -5.23 -18.83 -1.83
C ALA A 15 -3.85 -18.99 -2.51
N ALA A 16 -3.80 -19.46 -3.76
CA ALA A 16 -2.56 -19.55 -4.51
C ALA A 16 -2.10 -18.20 -5.05
N LEU A 17 -3.04 -17.40 -5.58
CA LEU A 17 -2.74 -16.10 -6.19
C LEU A 17 -2.19 -15.08 -5.18
N VAL A 18 -2.67 -15.08 -3.94
CA VAL A 18 -2.13 -14.17 -2.90
C VAL A 18 -0.66 -14.47 -2.57
N TRP A 19 -0.21 -15.72 -2.64
CA TRP A 19 1.21 -16.07 -2.51
C TRP A 19 2.05 -15.49 -3.66
N VAL A 20 1.54 -15.55 -4.89
CA VAL A 20 2.19 -14.94 -6.04
C VAL A 20 2.28 -13.43 -5.87
N MET A 21 1.21 -12.79 -5.40
CA MET A 21 1.20 -11.35 -5.10
C MET A 21 2.21 -10.97 -4.02
N ALA A 22 2.33 -11.77 -2.96
CA ALA A 22 3.34 -11.59 -1.92
C ALA A 22 4.77 -11.70 -2.49
N ALA A 23 5.03 -12.69 -3.34
CA ALA A 23 6.33 -12.86 -3.99
C ALA A 23 6.69 -11.67 -4.90
N ILE A 24 5.73 -11.14 -5.66
CA ILE A 24 5.90 -9.94 -6.49
C ILE A 24 6.24 -8.72 -5.62
N ASN A 25 5.49 -8.49 -4.54
CA ASN A 25 5.76 -7.39 -3.62
C ASN A 25 7.15 -7.52 -2.97
N LEU A 26 7.57 -8.74 -2.60
CA LEU A 26 8.92 -8.99 -2.09
C LEU A 26 9.99 -8.63 -3.12
N ALA A 27 9.81 -9.04 -4.37
CA ALA A 27 10.75 -8.74 -5.44
C ALA A 27 10.94 -7.23 -5.63
N PHE A 28 9.85 -6.46 -5.69
CA PHE A 28 9.92 -5.00 -5.80
C PHE A 28 10.49 -4.34 -4.53
N THR A 29 10.19 -4.85 -3.36
CA THR A 29 10.80 -4.40 -2.09
C THR A 29 12.32 -4.54 -2.16
N VAL A 30 12.82 -5.71 -2.56
CA VAL A 30 14.27 -5.97 -2.70
C VAL A 30 14.88 -5.05 -3.75
N LEU A 31 14.24 -4.86 -4.90
CA LEU A 31 14.74 -3.99 -5.97
C LEU A 31 14.84 -2.52 -5.50
N LEU A 32 13.81 -2.00 -4.82
CA LEU A 32 13.79 -0.63 -4.30
C LEU A 32 14.84 -0.42 -3.21
N LEU A 33 14.95 -1.33 -2.24
CA LEU A 33 15.92 -1.22 -1.15
C LEU A 33 17.36 -1.40 -1.64
N ARG A 34 17.62 -2.31 -2.59
CA ARG A 34 18.93 -2.42 -3.25
C ARG A 34 19.30 -1.14 -4.01
N ARG A 35 18.35 -0.51 -4.66
CA ARG A 35 18.58 0.76 -5.31
C ARG A 35 18.88 1.86 -4.29
N TYR A 36 18.12 1.91 -3.20
CA TYR A 36 18.40 2.84 -2.09
C TYR A 36 19.81 2.65 -1.53
N THR A 37 20.29 1.43 -1.32
CA THR A 37 21.64 1.21 -0.79
C THR A 37 22.75 1.75 -1.70
N ARG A 38 22.50 1.83 -3.01
CA ARG A 38 23.44 2.36 -4.00
C ARG A 38 23.35 3.89 -4.15
N GLU A 39 22.14 4.41 -4.20
CA GLU A 39 21.88 5.82 -4.55
C GLU A 39 21.66 6.71 -3.32
N ARG A 40 21.36 6.11 -2.15
CA ARG A 40 21.09 6.83 -0.89
C ARG A 40 19.98 7.88 -1.00
N SER A 41 19.08 7.72 -1.96
CA SER A 41 17.97 8.63 -2.20
C SER A 41 16.84 8.42 -1.18
N PRO A 42 16.44 9.45 -0.39
CA PRO A 42 15.38 9.31 0.62
C PRO A 42 14.02 8.88 0.05
N ILE A 43 13.69 9.31 -1.17
CA ILE A 43 12.44 8.91 -1.81
C ILE A 43 12.41 7.39 -2.06
N LEU A 44 13.55 6.80 -2.46
CA LEU A 44 13.66 5.35 -2.67
C LEU A 44 13.54 4.58 -1.35
N LEU A 45 14.03 5.13 -0.25
CA LEU A 45 13.84 4.55 1.08
C LEU A 45 12.36 4.52 1.45
N CYS A 46 11.65 5.65 1.32
CA CYS A 46 10.22 5.73 1.58
C CYS A 46 9.43 4.73 0.73
N MET A 47 9.70 4.66 -0.57
CA MET A 47 9.08 3.71 -1.49
C MET A 47 9.38 2.25 -1.10
N GLY A 48 10.62 1.95 -0.73
CA GLY A 48 11.03 0.62 -0.30
C GLY A 48 10.38 0.19 1.02
N LEU A 49 10.21 1.10 1.97
CA LEU A 49 9.52 0.82 3.25
C LEU A 49 8.02 0.60 3.06
N ILE A 50 7.36 1.37 2.19
CA ILE A 50 5.97 1.12 1.82
C ILE A 50 5.85 -0.26 1.14
N ALA A 51 6.71 -0.56 0.17
CA ALA A 51 6.71 -1.86 -0.50
C ALA A 51 6.92 -3.02 0.50
N LEU A 52 7.78 -2.85 1.50
CA LEU A 52 7.98 -3.83 2.59
C LEU A 52 6.70 -4.02 3.41
N GLY A 53 5.99 -2.94 3.73
CA GLY A 53 4.70 -3.02 4.43
C GLY A 53 3.64 -3.75 3.62
N LEU A 54 3.55 -3.47 2.32
CA LEU A 54 2.63 -4.14 1.40
C LEU A 54 3.01 -5.62 1.18
N PHE A 55 4.29 -5.94 1.14
CA PHE A 55 4.74 -7.34 1.16
C PHE A 55 4.30 -8.05 2.44
N TYR A 56 4.49 -7.41 3.61
CA TYR A 56 4.06 -7.99 4.89
C TYR A 56 2.54 -8.20 4.94
N ASP A 57 1.76 -7.24 4.44
CA ASP A 57 0.31 -7.37 4.33
C ASP A 57 -0.08 -8.59 3.48
N ALA A 58 0.47 -8.69 2.28
CA ALA A 58 0.23 -9.81 1.38
C ALA A 58 0.68 -11.16 1.96
N LEU A 59 1.82 -11.19 2.68
CA LEU A 59 2.33 -12.38 3.35
C LEU A 59 1.36 -12.87 4.43
N VAL A 60 0.88 -11.98 5.30
CA VAL A 60 -0.05 -12.34 6.37
C VAL A 60 -1.38 -12.83 5.81
N ILE A 61 -1.90 -12.20 4.74
CA ILE A 61 -3.09 -12.68 4.05
C ILE A 61 -2.86 -14.08 3.47
N SER A 62 -1.71 -14.32 2.85
CA SER A 62 -1.34 -15.63 2.27
C SER A 62 -1.24 -16.71 3.35
N LEU A 63 -0.67 -16.38 4.51
CA LEU A 63 -0.59 -17.28 5.66
C LEU A 63 -1.98 -17.69 6.18
N GLY A 64 -3.00 -16.87 5.98
CA GLY A 64 -4.38 -17.22 6.31
C GLY A 64 -4.97 -18.41 5.53
N GLY A 65 -4.30 -18.86 4.46
CA GLY A 65 -4.62 -20.12 3.77
C GLY A 65 -4.09 -21.37 4.47
N VAL A 66 -3.16 -21.22 5.40
CA VAL A 66 -2.46 -22.35 6.07
C VAL A 66 -2.38 -22.22 7.59
N LEU A 67 -2.62 -21.03 8.14
CA LEU A 67 -2.57 -20.73 9.57
C LEU A 67 -3.95 -20.26 10.07
N GLU A 68 -4.25 -20.63 11.30
CA GLU A 68 -5.41 -20.13 12.05
C GLU A 68 -5.00 -19.85 13.52
N GLY A 69 -5.92 -19.24 14.27
CA GLY A 69 -5.78 -19.06 15.71
C GLY A 69 -4.93 -17.86 16.14
N PRO A 70 -4.36 -17.90 17.38
CA PRO A 70 -3.75 -16.72 18.00
C PRO A 70 -2.54 -16.16 17.26
N LEU A 71 -1.77 -17.00 16.58
CA LEU A 71 -0.61 -16.57 15.82
C LEU A 71 -1.05 -15.72 14.61
N LEU A 72 -2.04 -16.19 13.84
CA LEU A 72 -2.58 -15.41 12.73
C LEU A 72 -3.20 -14.09 13.21
N ALA A 73 -3.89 -14.10 14.37
CA ALA A 73 -4.43 -12.88 14.98
C ALA A 73 -3.33 -11.88 15.32
N ALA A 74 -2.22 -12.33 15.93
CA ALA A 74 -1.08 -11.48 16.27
C ALA A 74 -0.41 -10.88 15.01
N LEU A 75 -0.15 -11.71 13.99
CA LEU A 75 0.39 -11.26 12.72
C LEU A 75 -0.54 -10.25 12.02
N SER A 76 -1.85 -10.51 12.06
CA SER A 76 -2.86 -9.60 11.53
C SER A 76 -2.92 -8.27 12.29
N ARG A 77 -2.75 -8.27 13.61
CA ARG A 77 -2.61 -7.04 14.40
C ARG A 77 -1.45 -6.21 13.89
N MET A 78 -0.28 -6.82 13.72
CA MET A 78 0.90 -6.13 13.20
C MET A 78 0.71 -5.65 11.75
N ARG A 79 -0.14 -6.30 10.96
CA ARG A 79 -0.53 -5.85 9.62
C ARG A 79 -1.21 -4.48 9.67
N PHE A 80 -2.21 -4.30 10.55
CA PHE A 80 -2.88 -3.00 10.74
C PHE A 80 -1.91 -1.94 11.25
N VAL A 81 -1.08 -2.27 12.23
CA VAL A 81 -0.07 -1.35 12.79
C VAL A 81 0.96 -0.93 11.73
N SER A 82 1.49 -1.85 10.95
CA SER A 82 2.47 -1.54 9.90
C SER A 82 1.86 -0.74 8.75
N HIS A 83 0.61 -1.05 8.37
CA HIS A 83 -0.10 -0.29 7.35
C HIS A 83 -0.28 1.18 7.81
N GLY A 84 -0.86 1.40 8.99
CA GLY A 84 -1.04 2.75 9.55
C GLY A 84 0.28 3.49 9.80
N GLY A 85 1.35 2.76 10.13
CA GLY A 85 2.69 3.33 10.36
C GLY A 85 3.49 3.64 9.10
N LEU A 86 3.28 2.96 7.99
CA LEU A 86 4.13 3.11 6.79
C LEU A 86 3.45 3.89 5.65
N ILE A 87 2.14 3.79 5.49
CA ILE A 87 1.42 4.51 4.43
C ILE A 87 1.62 6.05 4.48
N PRO A 88 1.73 6.70 5.65
CA PRO A 88 2.02 8.14 5.69
C PRO A 88 3.33 8.55 5.02
N LEU A 89 4.26 7.61 4.75
CA LEU A 89 5.46 7.88 3.96
C LEU A 89 5.16 8.32 2.52
N LEU A 90 3.92 8.24 2.07
CA LEU A 90 3.48 8.84 0.81
C LEU A 90 3.62 10.37 0.82
N PHE A 91 3.50 11.05 1.97
CA PHE A 91 3.70 12.49 2.07
C PHE A 91 5.15 12.93 1.75
N PRO A 92 6.20 12.37 2.37
CA PRO A 92 7.56 12.70 1.95
C PRO A 92 7.87 12.26 0.51
N ILE A 93 7.28 11.17 -0.02
CA ILE A 93 7.41 10.83 -1.44
C ILE A 93 6.89 11.97 -2.31
N CYS A 94 5.74 12.56 -2.00
CA CYS A 94 5.20 13.73 -2.69
C CYS A 94 6.17 14.91 -2.62
N ALA A 95 6.67 15.25 -1.42
CA ALA A 95 7.55 16.38 -1.22
C ALA A 95 8.89 16.23 -1.96
N TYR A 96 9.50 15.05 -1.93
CA TYR A 96 10.71 14.76 -2.71
C TYR A 96 10.44 14.76 -4.21
N GLY A 97 9.32 14.17 -4.64
CA GLY A 97 8.91 14.20 -6.04
C GLY A 97 8.73 15.61 -6.57
N LEU A 98 8.17 16.50 -5.78
CA LEU A 98 8.00 17.93 -6.09
C LEU A 98 9.29 18.73 -5.94
N ARG A 99 10.38 18.14 -5.43
CA ARG A 99 11.66 18.82 -5.11
C ARG A 99 11.47 19.97 -4.12
N ALA A 100 10.68 19.72 -3.09
CA ALA A 100 10.39 20.72 -2.05
C ALA A 100 11.67 21.17 -1.34
N GLY A 101 11.70 22.44 -0.97
CA GLY A 101 12.81 23.02 -0.22
C GLY A 101 12.91 22.48 1.21
N LYS A 102 14.09 22.63 1.84
CA LYS A 102 14.36 22.11 3.20
C LYS A 102 13.28 22.47 4.25
N PRO A 103 12.77 23.70 4.34
CA PRO A 103 11.74 24.04 5.33
C PRO A 103 10.45 23.24 5.12
N VAL A 104 10.02 23.10 3.87
CA VAL A 104 8.81 22.32 3.52
C VAL A 104 9.02 20.84 3.83
N LEU A 105 10.18 20.27 3.46
CA LEU A 105 10.52 18.89 3.78
C LEU A 105 10.51 18.63 5.29
N THR A 106 11.06 19.54 6.09
CA THR A 106 11.04 19.42 7.56
C THR A 106 9.61 19.41 8.08
N GLY A 107 8.77 20.34 7.61
CA GLY A 107 7.33 20.37 7.98
C GLY A 107 6.60 19.09 7.58
N VAL A 108 6.85 18.59 6.36
CA VAL A 108 6.26 17.33 5.88
C VAL A 108 6.70 16.15 6.74
N TRP A 109 7.98 16.06 7.15
CA TRP A 109 8.43 14.98 8.01
C TRP A 109 7.83 15.04 9.42
N ILE A 110 7.70 16.23 10.02
CA ILE A 110 7.02 16.40 11.31
C ILE A 110 5.56 15.94 11.19
N PHE A 111 4.84 16.41 10.16
CA PHE A 111 3.46 16.00 9.88
C PHE A 111 3.36 14.49 9.67
N THR A 112 4.25 13.92 8.86
CA THR A 112 4.31 12.47 8.61
C THR A 112 4.48 11.69 9.90
N ALA A 113 5.40 12.10 10.77
CA ALA A 113 5.62 11.43 12.06
C ALA A 113 4.37 11.44 12.95
N LEU A 114 3.63 12.56 12.99
CA LEU A 114 2.37 12.66 13.74
C LEU A 114 1.29 11.72 13.15
N VAL A 115 1.18 11.69 11.82
CA VAL A 115 0.21 10.81 11.14
C VAL A 115 0.60 9.34 11.30
N MET A 116 1.90 9.00 11.26
CA MET A 116 2.39 7.65 11.56
C MET A 116 2.03 7.22 12.98
N ALA A 117 2.21 8.10 13.97
CA ALA A 117 1.83 7.81 15.36
C ALA A 117 0.32 7.57 15.49
N ALA A 118 -0.51 8.38 14.82
CA ALA A 118 -1.96 8.19 14.79
C ALA A 118 -2.35 6.86 14.11
N GLY A 119 -1.69 6.51 12.99
CA GLY A 119 -1.93 5.26 12.28
C GLY A 119 -1.50 4.01 13.07
N VAL A 120 -0.39 4.09 13.80
CA VAL A 120 0.02 3.02 14.73
C VAL A 120 -1.01 2.85 15.85
N ALA A 121 -1.46 3.96 16.45
CA ALA A 121 -2.49 3.93 17.49
C ALA A 121 -3.81 3.35 16.97
N GLU A 122 -4.24 3.73 15.78
CA GLU A 122 -5.40 3.15 15.08
C GLU A 122 -5.23 1.65 14.90
N GLY A 123 -4.09 1.18 14.38
CA GLY A 123 -3.81 -0.23 14.19
C GLY A 123 -3.92 -1.06 15.48
N PHE A 124 -3.50 -0.51 16.63
CA PHE A 124 -3.69 -1.17 17.93
C PHE A 124 -5.13 -1.10 18.44
N ALA A 125 -5.86 -0.03 18.15
CA ALA A 125 -7.23 0.17 18.60
C ALA A 125 -8.27 -0.59 17.76
N THR A 126 -7.96 -0.95 16.52
CA THR A 126 -8.84 -1.71 15.63
C THR A 126 -9.24 -3.03 16.28
N VAL A 127 -10.54 -3.29 16.41
CA VAL A 127 -11.06 -4.57 16.88
C VAL A 127 -11.04 -5.55 15.72
N LEU A 128 -10.46 -6.73 15.92
CA LEU A 128 -10.30 -7.73 14.87
C LEU A 128 -11.44 -8.75 14.92
N GLU A 129 -12.06 -8.99 13.78
CA GLU A 129 -13.00 -10.09 13.59
C GLU A 129 -12.56 -11.02 12.46
N LEU A 130 -13.00 -12.28 12.53
CA LEU A 130 -12.63 -13.32 11.60
C LEU A 130 -13.47 -13.25 10.34
N SER A 131 -12.83 -13.26 9.18
CA SER A 131 -13.47 -13.36 7.87
C SER A 131 -12.84 -14.49 7.05
N ARG A 132 -13.66 -15.25 6.32
CA ARG A 132 -13.21 -16.34 5.45
C ARG A 132 -13.71 -16.14 4.03
N VAL A 133 -12.79 -16.04 3.08
CA VAL A 133 -13.11 -15.87 1.66
C VAL A 133 -12.08 -16.61 0.81
N GLY A 134 -12.54 -17.37 -0.19
CA GLY A 134 -11.64 -18.03 -1.15
C GLY A 134 -10.62 -18.99 -0.52
N GLY A 135 -10.98 -19.69 0.55
CA GLY A 135 -10.09 -20.57 1.30
C GLY A 135 -9.06 -19.86 2.19
N ILE A 136 -9.19 -18.54 2.36
CA ILE A 136 -8.31 -17.72 3.19
C ILE A 136 -9.07 -17.29 4.45
N THR A 137 -8.49 -17.59 5.60
CA THR A 137 -8.90 -17.03 6.90
C THR A 137 -8.12 -15.74 7.14
N ARG A 138 -8.81 -14.64 7.37
CA ARG A 138 -8.17 -13.34 7.65
C ARG A 138 -8.91 -12.59 8.74
N TYR A 139 -8.19 -11.72 9.43
CA TYR A 139 -8.77 -10.79 10.40
C TYR A 139 -9.03 -9.44 9.72
N VAL A 140 -10.22 -8.93 9.91
CA VAL A 140 -10.69 -7.64 9.39
C VAL A 140 -11.10 -6.73 10.54
N SER A 141 -11.30 -5.44 10.27
CA SER A 141 -11.85 -4.51 11.26
C SER A 141 -13.31 -4.86 11.54
N ALA A 142 -13.64 -5.03 12.82
CA ALA A 142 -15.01 -5.27 13.28
C ALA A 142 -15.80 -3.96 13.36
N GLU A 143 -17.13 -4.04 13.25
CA GLU A 143 -18.03 -2.89 13.43
C GLU A 143 -17.94 -2.27 14.85
N THR A 144 -17.41 -3.02 15.82
CA THR A 144 -17.18 -2.57 17.19
C THR A 144 -15.86 -1.76 17.35
N THR A 145 -15.12 -1.56 16.28
CA THR A 145 -13.92 -0.69 16.29
C THR A 145 -14.32 0.73 16.70
N PRO A 146 -13.56 1.39 17.59
CA PRO A 146 -13.87 2.75 17.99
C PRO A 146 -13.97 3.72 16.81
N ALA A 147 -14.98 4.58 16.79
CA ALA A 147 -15.26 5.50 15.67
C ALA A 147 -14.07 6.40 15.31
N TRP A 148 -13.26 6.80 16.30
CA TRP A 148 -12.06 7.57 16.02
C TRP A 148 -11.02 6.79 15.23
N ALA A 149 -10.88 5.48 15.50
CA ALA A 149 -9.94 4.61 14.78
C ALA A 149 -10.42 4.37 13.34
N GLU A 150 -11.72 4.14 13.12
CA GLU A 150 -12.29 4.05 11.77
C GLU A 150 -12.10 5.35 10.98
N THR A 151 -12.27 6.51 11.64
CA THR A 151 -12.05 7.82 11.02
C THR A 151 -10.57 7.99 10.62
N VAL A 152 -9.64 7.66 11.53
CA VAL A 152 -8.20 7.71 11.23
C VAL A 152 -7.85 6.77 10.08
N GLY A 153 -8.33 5.53 10.08
CA GLY A 153 -8.11 4.56 9.01
C GLY A 153 -8.61 5.05 7.64
N SER A 154 -9.80 5.65 7.60
CA SER A 154 -10.36 6.26 6.38
C SER A 154 -9.54 7.45 5.91
N LEU A 155 -9.13 8.35 6.83
CA LEU A 155 -8.27 9.48 6.52
C LEU A 155 -6.88 9.04 6.02
N LEU A 156 -6.30 7.98 6.57
CA LEU A 156 -5.05 7.41 6.10
C LEU A 156 -5.19 6.91 4.65
N SER A 157 -6.27 6.21 4.34
CA SER A 157 -6.49 5.64 3.00
C SER A 157 -6.62 6.73 1.94
N TYR A 158 -7.57 7.65 2.11
CA TYR A 158 -7.84 8.70 1.11
C TYR A 158 -6.89 9.89 1.24
N GLY A 159 -6.55 10.30 2.46
CA GLY A 159 -5.70 11.45 2.75
C GLY A 159 -4.24 11.28 2.34
N THR A 160 -3.78 10.07 2.04
CA THR A 160 -2.44 9.80 1.53
C THR A 160 -2.42 9.59 0.03
N VAL A 161 -3.40 8.87 -0.52
CA VAL A 161 -3.45 8.52 -1.95
C VAL A 161 -3.88 9.71 -2.81
N VAL A 162 -4.84 10.52 -2.36
CA VAL A 162 -5.27 11.71 -3.12
C VAL A 162 -4.14 12.73 -3.30
N PRO A 163 -3.38 13.12 -2.26
CA PRO A 163 -2.19 13.95 -2.45
C PRO A 163 -1.15 13.35 -3.40
N LEU A 164 -0.94 12.03 -3.34
CA LEU A 164 -0.03 11.33 -4.25
C LEU A 164 -0.47 11.47 -5.71
N ILE A 165 -1.77 11.34 -6.00
CA ILE A 165 -2.32 11.55 -7.35
C ILE A 165 -2.08 12.99 -7.81
N VAL A 166 -2.43 13.97 -6.98
CA VAL A 166 -2.29 15.41 -7.32
C VAL A 166 -0.81 15.78 -7.54
N CYS A 167 0.06 15.38 -6.61
CA CYS A 167 1.51 15.62 -6.75
C CYS A 167 2.09 14.86 -7.95
N GLY A 168 1.58 13.66 -8.20
CA GLY A 168 1.97 12.84 -9.35
C GLY A 168 1.66 13.52 -10.69
N VAL A 169 0.50 14.20 -10.80
CA VAL A 169 0.18 15.01 -11.98
C VAL A 169 1.17 16.16 -12.16
N ALA A 170 1.51 16.89 -11.09
CA ALA A 170 2.49 17.98 -11.15
C ALA A 170 3.88 17.48 -11.58
N VAL A 171 4.32 16.35 -11.05
CA VAL A 171 5.57 15.68 -11.45
C VAL A 171 5.51 15.24 -12.91
N TRP A 172 4.38 14.67 -13.36
CA TRP A 172 4.18 14.25 -14.75
C TRP A 172 4.31 15.42 -15.72
N ILE A 173 3.64 16.53 -15.43
CA ILE A 173 3.70 17.74 -16.29
C ILE A 173 5.14 18.26 -16.35
N ARG A 174 5.84 18.38 -15.22
CA ARG A 174 7.18 18.93 -15.12
C ARG A 174 8.25 18.00 -15.70
N ASP A 175 8.23 16.74 -15.36
CA ASP A 175 9.31 15.78 -15.60
C ASP A 175 9.00 14.79 -16.73
N ARG A 176 7.81 14.86 -17.32
CA ARG A 176 7.33 13.98 -18.41
C ARG A 176 7.35 12.49 -18.04
N THR A 177 7.16 12.17 -16.75
CA THR A 177 7.03 10.80 -16.26
C THR A 177 5.72 10.63 -15.50
N PRO A 178 4.81 9.73 -15.94
CA PRO A 178 3.51 9.53 -15.29
C PRO A 178 3.57 8.55 -14.11
N THR A 179 4.74 7.96 -13.83
CA THR A 179 4.85 6.81 -12.93
C THR A 179 4.38 7.12 -11.50
N LEU A 180 4.68 8.31 -10.97
CA LEU A 180 4.22 8.70 -9.63
C LEU A 180 2.70 8.92 -9.59
N PHE A 181 2.14 9.55 -10.64
CA PHE A 181 0.69 9.68 -10.81
C PHE A 181 0.01 8.30 -10.87
N LEU A 182 0.54 7.41 -11.71
CA LEU A 182 -0.03 6.07 -11.90
C LEU A 182 0.04 5.23 -10.62
N SER A 183 1.05 5.41 -9.77
CA SER A 183 1.15 4.70 -8.49
C SER A 183 -0.05 4.98 -7.59
N GLY A 184 -0.46 6.24 -7.48
CA GLY A 184 -1.63 6.63 -6.69
C GLY A 184 -2.94 6.33 -7.40
N PHE A 185 -3.04 6.65 -8.69
CA PHE A 185 -4.27 6.48 -9.46
C PHE A 185 -4.69 5.01 -9.59
N LEU A 186 -3.77 4.11 -9.92
CA LEU A 186 -4.08 2.68 -10.04
C LEU A 186 -4.45 2.08 -8.67
N MET A 187 -3.75 2.45 -7.61
CA MET A 187 -4.11 2.03 -6.26
C MET A 187 -5.54 2.46 -5.92
N PHE A 188 -5.90 3.72 -6.18
CA PHE A 188 -7.25 4.23 -5.95
C PHE A 188 -8.30 3.52 -6.81
N ALA A 189 -8.02 3.35 -8.12
CA ALA A 189 -8.94 2.72 -9.06
C ALA A 189 -9.25 1.27 -8.67
N PHE A 190 -8.23 0.47 -8.33
CA PHE A 190 -8.42 -0.90 -7.88
C PHE A 190 -9.16 -0.98 -6.54
N SER A 191 -8.89 -0.08 -5.60
CA SER A 191 -9.60 -0.02 -4.32
C SER A 191 -11.08 0.33 -4.48
N ALA A 192 -11.42 1.15 -5.48
CA ALA A 192 -12.81 1.53 -5.80
C ALA A 192 -13.53 0.45 -6.62
N LEU A 193 -12.83 -0.42 -7.33
CA LEU A 193 -13.40 -1.38 -8.27
C LEU A 193 -14.26 -2.43 -7.56
N GLY A 194 -13.85 -2.93 -6.39
CA GLY A 194 -14.62 -3.89 -5.59
C GLY A 194 -16.01 -3.34 -5.22
N PRO A 195 -16.10 -2.22 -4.51
CA PRO A 195 -17.38 -1.57 -4.21
C PRO A 195 -18.19 -1.21 -5.47
N ALA A 196 -17.56 -0.65 -6.50
CA ALA A 196 -18.22 -0.23 -7.74
C ALA A 196 -18.86 -1.40 -8.51
N THR A 197 -18.32 -2.61 -8.38
CA THR A 197 -18.83 -3.83 -9.04
C THR A 197 -19.68 -4.70 -8.11
N GLY A 198 -19.89 -4.31 -6.84
CA GLY A 198 -20.63 -5.08 -5.86
C GLY A 198 -19.91 -6.33 -5.33
N ASN A 199 -18.59 -6.46 -5.58
CA ASN A 199 -17.79 -7.59 -5.12
C ASN A 199 -17.12 -7.27 -3.76
N PHE A 200 -17.93 -7.01 -2.75
CA PHE A 200 -17.45 -6.59 -1.42
C PHE A 200 -16.56 -7.64 -0.73
N ASP A 201 -16.81 -8.90 -0.95
CA ASP A 201 -16.03 -10.04 -0.43
C ASP A 201 -14.62 -10.11 -1.05
N LEU A 202 -14.45 -9.62 -2.28
CA LEU A 202 -13.18 -9.61 -3.02
C LEU A 202 -12.41 -8.28 -2.96
N ILE A 203 -12.88 -7.29 -2.18
CA ILE A 203 -12.22 -5.97 -2.09
C ILE A 203 -10.74 -6.14 -1.74
N PHE A 204 -10.39 -6.99 -0.78
CA PHE A 204 -9.01 -7.19 -0.37
C PHE A 204 -8.13 -7.70 -1.51
N PHE A 205 -8.62 -8.66 -2.28
CA PHE A 205 -7.89 -9.26 -3.41
C PHE A 205 -7.70 -8.25 -4.55
N ILE A 206 -8.74 -7.51 -4.89
CA ILE A 206 -8.71 -6.46 -5.91
C ILE A 206 -7.78 -5.33 -5.49
N SER A 207 -7.83 -4.91 -4.22
CA SER A 207 -6.93 -3.90 -3.66
C SER A 207 -5.47 -4.33 -3.69
N MET A 208 -5.17 -5.60 -3.43
CA MET A 208 -3.81 -6.14 -3.54
C MET A 208 -3.24 -6.00 -4.96
N ALA A 209 -4.06 -6.13 -6.00
CA ALA A 209 -3.62 -5.85 -7.38
C ALA A 209 -3.24 -4.36 -7.55
N GLY A 210 -3.98 -3.45 -6.93
CA GLY A 210 -3.63 -2.02 -6.88
C GLY A 210 -2.31 -1.75 -6.16
N GLU A 211 -2.05 -2.45 -5.06
CA GLU A 211 -0.79 -2.38 -4.32
C GLU A 211 0.41 -2.82 -5.18
N ILE A 212 0.26 -3.90 -5.94
CA ILE A 212 1.28 -4.36 -6.90
C ILE A 212 1.54 -3.28 -7.96
N CYS A 213 0.49 -2.66 -8.49
CA CYS A 213 0.64 -1.55 -9.44
C CYS A 213 1.40 -0.37 -8.82
N MET A 214 1.12 -0.05 -7.55
CA MET A 214 1.83 1.01 -6.83
C MET A 214 3.33 0.72 -6.73
N VAL A 215 3.72 -0.46 -6.26
CA VAL A 215 5.15 -0.80 -6.08
C VAL A 215 5.88 -0.95 -7.41
N LEU A 216 5.22 -1.44 -8.45
CA LEU A 216 5.75 -1.43 -9.81
C LEU A 216 6.04 -0.01 -10.29
N CYS A 217 5.09 0.91 -10.11
CA CYS A 217 5.25 2.30 -10.50
C CYS A 217 6.35 3.01 -9.68
N PHE A 218 6.51 2.68 -8.40
CA PHE A 218 7.63 3.14 -7.58
C PHE A 218 8.97 2.67 -8.13
N HIS A 219 9.07 1.40 -8.52
CA HIS A 219 10.27 0.86 -9.15
C HIS A 219 10.59 1.59 -10.46
N LEU A 220 9.60 1.78 -11.32
CA LEU A 220 9.76 2.48 -12.60
C LEU A 220 10.17 3.95 -12.39
N TYR A 221 9.60 4.62 -11.39
CA TYR A 221 10.03 5.97 -11.03
C TYR A 221 11.49 6.00 -10.59
N GLY A 222 11.93 5.05 -9.77
CA GLY A 222 13.33 4.92 -9.36
C GLY A 222 14.26 4.71 -10.54
N VAL A 223 13.89 3.83 -11.49
CA VAL A 223 14.69 3.62 -12.73
C VAL A 223 14.80 4.89 -13.55
N TRP A 224 13.69 5.62 -13.73
CA TRP A 224 13.69 6.89 -14.44
C TRP A 224 14.58 7.95 -13.75
N ALA A 225 14.44 8.09 -12.43
CA ALA A 225 15.21 9.06 -11.65
C ALA A 225 16.73 8.82 -11.75
N SER A 226 17.16 7.57 -11.66
CA SER A 226 18.57 7.19 -11.81
C SER A 226 19.11 7.50 -13.21
N ARG A 227 18.34 7.20 -14.25
CA ARG A 227 18.74 7.51 -15.64
C ARG A 227 18.84 9.02 -15.88
N LYS A 228 17.98 9.80 -15.26
CA LYS A 228 18.03 11.27 -15.35
C LYS A 228 19.27 11.80 -14.67
N ALA A 229 19.59 11.33 -13.45
CA ALA A 229 20.80 11.75 -12.74
C ALA A 229 22.11 11.38 -13.46
N ALA A 230 22.14 10.29 -14.21
CA ALA A 230 23.32 9.90 -15.00
C ALA A 230 23.54 10.73 -16.28
N ARG A 231 22.57 11.57 -16.67
CA ARG A 231 22.65 12.43 -17.88
C ARG A 231 22.94 13.90 -17.56
N THR A 232 22.91 14.28 -16.29
CA THR A 232 23.25 15.61 -15.77
C THR A 232 24.64 15.61 -15.16
#